data_38463cd22651c818d757e38fb47b09b4
#
_entry.id   38463cd22651c818d757e38fb47b09b4
#
_cell.length_a   1.000
_cell.length_b   1.000
_cell.length_c   1.000
_cell.angle_alpha   90.00
_cell.angle_beta   90.00
_cell.angle_gamma   90.00
#
_symmetry.space_group_name_H-M   'P 1'
#
loop_
_entity.id
_entity.type
_entity.pdbx_description
1 polymer ?
#
loop_
_entity_poly.entity_id
_entity_poly.type
_entity_poly.pdbx_seq_one_letter_code
_entity_poly.pdbx_strand_id
1 'polypeptide(L)'
;DYTGPWNPSPGQHSSYNHARRGISFWKNKVGINPSKLTLGVPFYGYDFQNSTTVKSFTYGSMVDSDVSNSEKDNVGNKYYNGRPTIANKVKLASQNLSGIMIWRLGADSFTEYSLLETIHKTYTDLGVETTNLCGN
;
A
#
# COMPACT_ATOMS: atom_id res chain seq x y z
N ASP A 1 -1.00 -9.97 -6.76
CA ASP A 1 -1.48 -9.78 -8.11
C ASP A 1 -0.33 -9.83 -9.09
N TYR A 2 -0.62 -10.14 -10.34
CA TYR A 2 0.40 -10.53 -11.31
C TYR A 2 0.48 -9.54 -12.47
N THR A 3 0.35 -8.24 -12.17
CA THR A 3 0.37 -7.16 -13.15
C THR A 3 1.53 -6.19 -12.91
N GLY A 4 2.06 -5.61 -13.97
CA GLY A 4 3.18 -4.67 -13.91
C GLY A 4 3.98 -4.70 -15.21
N PRO A 5 5.21 -4.14 -15.23
CA PRO A 5 6.05 -4.16 -16.43
C PRO A 5 6.33 -5.56 -16.98
N TRP A 6 6.31 -6.59 -16.12
CA TRP A 6 6.52 -8.01 -16.49
C TRP A 6 5.26 -8.69 -17.03
N ASN A 7 4.09 -8.14 -16.78
CA ASN A 7 2.79 -8.57 -17.30
C ASN A 7 1.91 -7.35 -17.50
N PRO A 8 1.85 -6.78 -18.70
CA PRO A 8 1.23 -5.49 -18.98
C PRO A 8 -0.31 -5.51 -19.06
N SER A 9 -0.95 -6.53 -18.52
CA SER A 9 -2.40 -6.55 -18.37
C SER A 9 -2.85 -5.55 -17.31
N PRO A 10 -3.72 -4.57 -17.62
CA PRO A 10 -4.20 -3.59 -16.66
C PRO A 10 -4.80 -4.21 -15.41
N GLY A 11 -4.39 -3.75 -14.23
CA GLY A 11 -4.89 -4.25 -12.96
C GLY A 11 -4.04 -3.83 -11.76
N GLN A 12 -4.52 -4.17 -10.57
CA GLN A 12 -3.83 -3.90 -9.32
C GLN A 12 -2.60 -4.80 -9.16
N HIS A 13 -1.42 -4.20 -8.98
CA HIS A 13 -0.19 -4.94 -8.68
C HIS A 13 -0.06 -5.29 -7.18
N SER A 14 -0.83 -4.62 -6.33
CA SER A 14 -0.81 -4.80 -4.88
C SER A 14 -2.22 -4.63 -4.30
N SER A 15 -3.14 -5.57 -4.63
CA SER A 15 -4.50 -5.53 -4.11
C SER A 15 -4.58 -5.96 -2.64
N TYR A 16 -5.67 -5.58 -1.97
CA TYR A 16 -5.99 -6.08 -0.63
C TYR A 16 -6.11 -7.62 -0.59
N ASN A 17 -6.73 -8.21 -1.62
CA ASN A 17 -6.86 -9.66 -1.71
C ASN A 17 -5.51 -10.37 -1.87
N HIS A 18 -4.57 -9.77 -2.59
CA HIS A 18 -3.21 -10.29 -2.69
C HIS A 18 -2.50 -10.28 -1.33
N ALA A 19 -2.63 -9.18 -0.58
CA ALA A 19 -2.10 -9.09 0.77
C ALA A 19 -2.65 -10.20 1.69
N ARG A 20 -3.98 -10.42 1.69
CA ARG A 20 -4.61 -11.51 2.46
C ARG A 20 -4.07 -12.89 2.10
N ARG A 21 -3.95 -13.18 0.80
CA ARG A 21 -3.41 -14.48 0.33
C ARG A 21 -1.95 -14.65 0.72
N GLY A 22 -1.14 -13.59 0.61
CA GLY A 22 0.27 -13.61 1.01
C GLY A 22 0.44 -13.90 2.50
N ILE A 23 -0.32 -13.21 3.35
CA ILE A 23 -0.31 -13.45 4.80
C ILE A 23 -0.70 -14.90 5.12
N SER A 24 -1.81 -15.38 4.52
CA SER A 24 -2.25 -16.77 4.74
C SER A 24 -1.19 -17.78 4.29
N PHE A 25 -0.53 -17.54 3.17
CA PHE A 25 0.54 -18.41 2.68
C PHE A 25 1.72 -18.48 3.65
N TRP A 26 2.30 -17.33 4.00
CA TRP A 26 3.50 -17.29 4.83
C TRP A 26 3.24 -17.73 6.28
N LYS A 27 2.11 -17.32 6.86
CA LYS A 27 1.73 -17.64 8.23
C LYS A 27 1.25 -19.09 8.37
N ASN A 28 0.33 -19.53 7.51
CA ASN A 28 -0.37 -20.80 7.71
C ASN A 28 0.27 -21.96 6.93
N LYS A 29 0.73 -21.73 5.68
CA LYS A 29 1.29 -22.79 4.85
C LYS A 29 2.79 -22.98 5.07
N VAL A 30 3.53 -21.87 5.19
CA VAL A 30 5.00 -21.94 5.43
C VAL A 30 5.32 -22.01 6.92
N GLY A 31 4.44 -21.49 7.78
CA GLY A 31 4.61 -21.56 9.23
C GLY A 31 5.57 -20.49 9.80
N ILE A 32 5.74 -19.36 9.11
CA ILE A 32 6.58 -18.28 9.63
C ILE A 32 5.87 -17.58 10.79
N ASN A 33 6.61 -17.34 11.88
CA ASN A 33 6.09 -16.60 13.02
C ASN A 33 5.65 -15.18 12.58
N PRO A 34 4.39 -14.79 12.81
CA PRO A 34 3.86 -13.49 12.42
C PRO A 34 4.67 -12.28 12.91
N SER A 35 5.36 -12.40 14.06
CA SER A 35 6.23 -11.35 14.60
C SER A 35 7.46 -11.05 13.73
N LYS A 36 7.78 -11.91 12.78
CA LYS A 36 8.88 -11.76 11.80
C LYS A 36 8.40 -11.29 10.44
N LEU A 37 7.11 -11.04 10.26
CA LEU A 37 6.51 -10.66 8.99
C LEU A 37 5.99 -9.22 9.04
N THR A 38 6.25 -8.47 8.00
CA THR A 38 5.63 -7.18 7.72
C THR A 38 4.84 -7.22 6.41
N LEU A 39 3.81 -6.39 6.28
CA LEU A 39 3.09 -6.23 5.02
C LEU A 39 3.67 -5.05 4.23
N GLY A 40 4.20 -5.32 3.04
CA GLY A 40 4.63 -4.28 2.11
C GLY A 40 3.44 -3.53 1.51
N VAL A 41 3.50 -2.20 1.52
CA VAL A 41 2.54 -1.32 0.87
C VAL A 41 3.23 -0.39 -0.13
N PRO A 42 2.69 -0.21 -1.35
CA PRO A 42 3.27 0.66 -2.35
C PRO A 42 2.79 2.10 -2.18
N PHE A 43 3.71 3.06 -2.27
CA PHE A 43 3.41 4.47 -2.43
C PHE A 43 3.56 4.89 -3.90
N TYR A 44 3.34 3.95 -4.80
CA TYR A 44 3.44 4.12 -6.25
C TYR A 44 2.39 3.29 -6.97
N GLY A 45 2.21 3.55 -8.24
CA GLY A 45 1.32 2.78 -9.11
C GLY A 45 1.93 2.51 -10.47
N TYR A 46 1.16 1.84 -11.31
CA TYR A 46 1.48 1.56 -12.70
C TYR A 46 0.41 2.11 -13.64
N ASP A 47 0.88 2.78 -14.68
CA ASP A 47 0.10 3.28 -15.81
C ASP A 47 0.26 2.32 -17.00
N PHE A 48 -0.80 1.61 -17.33
CA PHE A 48 -0.86 0.64 -18.42
C PHE A 48 -1.27 1.38 -19.70
N GLN A 49 -0.34 2.08 -20.32
CA GLN A 49 -0.58 2.94 -21.48
C GLN A 49 -1.05 2.15 -22.71
N ASN A 50 -0.52 0.93 -22.89
CA ASN A 50 -0.92 -0.03 -23.90
C ASN A 50 -0.44 -1.44 -23.51
N SER A 51 -0.67 -2.42 -24.40
CA SER A 51 -0.32 -3.84 -24.16
C SER A 51 1.17 -4.13 -23.99
N THR A 52 2.06 -3.17 -24.21
CA THR A 52 3.52 -3.34 -24.14
C THR A 52 4.22 -2.32 -23.26
N THR A 53 3.54 -1.21 -22.94
CA THR A 53 4.14 -0.07 -22.23
C THR A 53 3.48 0.14 -20.88
N VAL A 54 4.22 -0.12 -19.83
CA VAL A 54 3.82 0.11 -18.43
C VAL A 54 4.84 1.04 -17.78
N LYS A 55 4.36 2.16 -17.22
CA LYS A 55 5.21 3.13 -16.52
C LYS A 55 4.82 3.23 -15.06
N SER A 56 5.79 3.32 -14.18
CA SER A 56 5.54 3.64 -12.76
C SER A 56 5.31 5.13 -12.57
N PHE A 57 4.51 5.48 -11.57
CA PHE A 57 4.29 6.85 -11.10
C PHE A 57 4.18 6.88 -9.58
N THR A 58 4.40 8.05 -8.98
CA THR A 58 4.29 8.23 -7.53
C THR A 58 2.85 8.47 -7.11
N TYR A 59 2.48 8.01 -5.91
CA TYR A 59 1.16 8.33 -5.35
C TYR A 59 0.94 9.84 -5.24
N GLY A 60 1.97 10.59 -4.80
CA GLY A 60 1.90 12.05 -4.70
C GLY A 60 1.48 12.72 -6.00
N SER A 61 1.99 12.24 -7.16
CA SER A 61 1.60 12.81 -8.46
C SER A 61 0.11 12.62 -8.81
N MET A 62 -0.54 11.59 -8.25
CA MET A 62 -1.98 11.40 -8.42
C MET A 62 -2.77 12.40 -7.59
N VAL A 63 -2.33 12.66 -6.35
CA VAL A 63 -2.94 13.66 -5.46
C VAL A 63 -2.74 15.08 -6.02
N ASP A 64 -1.55 15.39 -6.52
CA ASP A 64 -1.23 16.70 -7.15
C ASP A 64 -2.10 16.97 -8.38
N SER A 65 -2.48 15.94 -9.12
CA SER A 65 -3.36 16.09 -10.29
C SER A 65 -4.83 16.31 -9.91
N ASP A 66 -5.30 15.69 -8.85
CA ASP A 66 -6.65 15.82 -8.28
C ASP A 66 -6.67 15.14 -6.90
N VAL A 67 -6.94 15.91 -5.85
CA VAL A 67 -6.99 15.41 -4.47
C VAL A 67 -8.00 14.28 -4.26
N SER A 68 -9.07 14.23 -5.05
CA SER A 68 -10.06 13.14 -4.98
C SER A 68 -9.47 11.78 -5.37
N ASN A 69 -8.31 11.74 -6.04
CA ASN A 69 -7.59 10.52 -6.36
C ASN A 69 -7.01 9.84 -5.12
N SER A 70 -6.84 10.57 -4.01
CA SER A 70 -6.41 9.99 -2.74
C SER A 70 -7.36 8.90 -2.23
N GLU A 71 -8.62 8.94 -2.60
CA GLU A 71 -9.66 7.99 -2.16
C GLU A 71 -9.92 6.84 -3.15
N LYS A 72 -9.16 6.79 -4.26
CA LYS A 72 -9.35 5.82 -5.34
C LYS A 72 -8.16 4.85 -5.44
N ASP A 73 -8.39 3.67 -5.98
CA ASP A 73 -7.36 2.68 -6.28
C ASP A 73 -7.00 2.63 -7.77
N ASN A 74 -7.77 3.33 -8.61
CA ASN A 74 -7.44 3.51 -10.02
C ASN A 74 -8.09 4.76 -10.61
N VAL A 75 -7.45 5.29 -11.66
CA VAL A 75 -7.97 6.36 -12.52
C VAL A 75 -7.60 6.01 -13.97
N GLY A 76 -8.59 5.70 -14.79
CA GLY A 76 -8.33 5.15 -16.12
C GLY A 76 -7.46 3.89 -16.06
N ASN A 77 -6.34 3.89 -16.79
CA ASN A 77 -5.38 2.79 -16.80
C ASN A 77 -4.27 2.89 -15.72
N LYS A 78 -4.37 3.84 -14.81
CA LYS A 78 -3.44 3.99 -13.67
C LYS A 78 -3.98 3.27 -12.46
N TYR A 79 -3.23 2.30 -11.94
CA TYR A 79 -3.59 1.50 -10.78
C TYR A 79 -2.58 1.71 -9.65
N TYR A 80 -3.07 1.95 -8.45
CA TYR A 80 -2.30 2.25 -7.24
C TYR A 80 -3.12 1.87 -6.00
N ASN A 81 -2.68 2.22 -4.80
CA ASN A 81 -3.50 2.10 -3.60
C ASN A 81 -3.81 3.50 -3.05
N GLY A 82 -5.09 3.83 -2.94
CA GLY A 82 -5.57 5.02 -2.25
C GLY A 82 -5.62 4.83 -0.73
N ARG A 83 -5.95 5.91 -0.02
CA ARG A 83 -6.02 5.95 1.45
C ARG A 83 -6.90 4.85 2.05
N PRO A 84 -8.13 4.57 1.54
CA PRO A 84 -8.97 3.52 2.10
C PRO A 84 -8.34 2.13 2.03
N THR A 85 -7.69 1.79 0.91
CA THR A 85 -7.02 0.50 0.75
C THR A 85 -5.79 0.40 1.63
N ILE A 86 -5.00 1.48 1.77
CA ILE A 86 -3.87 1.51 2.72
C ILE A 86 -4.36 1.34 4.15
N ALA A 87 -5.39 2.06 4.60
CA ALA A 87 -5.98 1.90 5.94
C ALA A 87 -6.45 0.45 6.19
N ASN A 88 -7.11 -0.17 5.22
CA ASN A 88 -7.52 -1.57 5.34
C ASN A 88 -6.34 -2.54 5.44
N LYS A 89 -5.24 -2.29 4.71
CA LYS A 89 -4.01 -3.08 4.82
C LYS A 89 -3.32 -2.91 6.17
N VAL A 90 -3.34 -1.71 6.75
CA VAL A 90 -2.84 -1.46 8.11
C VAL A 90 -3.63 -2.26 9.14
N LYS A 91 -4.97 -2.23 9.08
CA LYS A 91 -5.83 -3.04 9.95
C LYS A 91 -5.53 -4.53 9.81
N LEU A 92 -5.36 -5.00 8.58
CA LEU A 92 -5.00 -6.40 8.29
C LEU A 92 -3.64 -6.77 8.88
N ALA A 93 -2.63 -5.92 8.74
CA ALA A 93 -1.29 -6.14 9.28
C ALA A 93 -1.30 -6.11 10.82
N SER A 94 -1.97 -5.14 11.43
CA SER A 94 -2.10 -5.02 12.90
C SER A 94 -2.66 -6.29 13.55
N GLN A 95 -3.60 -6.95 12.89
CA GLN A 95 -4.22 -8.19 13.39
C GLN A 95 -3.39 -9.45 13.15
N ASN A 96 -2.44 -9.43 12.23
CA ASN A 96 -1.83 -10.66 11.72
C ASN A 96 -0.30 -10.65 11.69
N LEU A 97 0.36 -9.50 11.75
CA LEU A 97 1.79 -9.32 11.50
C LEU A 97 2.41 -8.36 12.49
N SER A 98 3.72 -8.12 12.38
CA SER A 98 4.46 -7.16 13.23
C SER A 98 4.37 -5.71 12.75
N GLY A 99 3.88 -5.45 11.53
CA GLY A 99 3.76 -4.07 11.04
C GLY A 99 3.70 -3.95 9.51
N ILE A 100 3.96 -2.72 9.06
CA ILE A 100 3.95 -2.31 7.65
C ILE A 100 5.39 -2.00 7.19
N MET A 101 5.69 -2.36 5.95
CA MET A 101 6.87 -1.89 5.21
C MET A 101 6.42 -1.01 4.06
N ILE A 102 7.05 0.14 3.88
CA ILE A 102 6.67 1.14 2.88
C ILE A 102 7.70 1.17 1.75
N TRP A 103 7.25 1.12 0.51
CA TRP A 103 8.07 1.41 -0.65
C TRP A 103 7.37 2.43 -1.56
N ARG A 104 7.87 3.66 -1.66
CA ARG A 104 8.93 4.33 -0.87
C ARG A 104 8.41 5.67 -0.32
N LEU A 105 8.91 6.14 0.79
CA LEU A 105 8.46 7.39 1.43
C LEU A 105 8.48 8.61 0.50
N GLY A 106 9.54 8.80 -0.28
CA GLY A 106 9.65 9.93 -1.21
C GLY A 106 8.67 9.90 -2.40
N ALA A 107 7.77 8.91 -2.46
CA ALA A 107 6.69 8.84 -3.46
C ALA A 107 5.31 9.19 -2.88
N ASP A 108 5.25 9.56 -1.60
CA ASP A 108 4.03 9.99 -0.92
C ASP A 108 3.60 11.41 -1.35
N SER A 109 2.40 11.79 -0.99
CA SER A 109 1.97 13.20 -0.95
C SER A 109 2.47 13.85 0.35
N PHE A 110 2.96 15.08 0.26
CA PHE A 110 3.39 15.88 1.42
C PHE A 110 2.28 16.81 1.94
N THR A 111 1.03 16.41 1.76
CA THR A 111 -0.17 17.14 2.19
C THR A 111 -0.96 16.28 3.19
N GLU A 112 -2.11 16.78 3.64
CA GLU A 112 -3.07 16.04 4.47
C GLU A 112 -3.61 14.73 3.83
N TYR A 113 -3.33 14.50 2.56
CA TYR A 113 -3.69 13.28 1.83
C TYR A 113 -2.59 12.21 1.84
N SER A 114 -1.54 12.38 2.65
CA SER A 114 -0.41 11.46 2.80
C SER A 114 -0.85 10.03 3.17
N LEU A 115 -0.24 9.04 2.54
CA LEU A 115 -0.41 7.64 2.92
C LEU A 115 0.29 7.31 4.24
N LEU A 116 1.43 7.95 4.53
CA LEU A 116 2.12 7.79 5.80
C LEU A 116 1.25 8.29 6.96
N GLU A 117 0.61 9.46 6.80
CA GLU A 117 -0.34 9.98 7.79
C GLU A 117 -1.55 9.05 7.93
N THR A 118 -2.05 8.47 6.84
CA THR A 118 -3.12 7.49 6.86
C THR A 118 -2.72 6.24 7.65
N ILE A 119 -1.49 5.75 7.51
CA ILE A 119 -0.95 4.61 8.27
C ILE A 119 -0.89 4.98 9.76
N HIS A 120 -0.28 6.11 10.09
CA HIS A 120 -0.14 6.61 11.46
C HIS A 120 -1.49 6.75 12.15
N LYS A 121 -2.42 7.49 11.51
CA LYS A 121 -3.78 7.67 12.04
C LYS A 121 -4.50 6.33 12.25
N THR A 122 -4.37 5.40 11.30
CA THR A 122 -5.03 4.08 11.43
C THR A 122 -4.49 3.29 12.61
N TYR A 123 -3.17 3.29 12.85
CA TYR A 123 -2.58 2.64 14.02
C TYR A 123 -3.03 3.31 15.31
N THR A 124 -3.07 4.64 15.36
CA THR A 124 -3.58 5.41 16.51
C THR A 124 -5.04 5.06 16.82
N ASP A 125 -5.90 5.02 15.80
CA ASP A 125 -7.31 4.64 15.94
C ASP A 125 -7.49 3.18 16.42
N LEU A 126 -6.51 2.31 16.19
CA LEU A 126 -6.46 0.93 16.70
C LEU A 126 -5.87 0.82 18.11
N GLY A 127 -5.48 1.93 18.74
CA GLY A 127 -4.88 1.95 20.07
C GLY A 127 -3.42 1.48 20.10
N VAL A 128 -2.73 1.43 18.95
CA VAL A 128 -1.30 1.15 18.88
C VAL A 128 -0.53 2.42 19.21
N GLU A 129 0.36 2.35 20.20
CA GLU A 129 1.20 3.49 20.52
C GLU A 129 2.21 3.78 19.41
N THR A 130 2.21 5.01 18.91
CA THR A 130 3.05 5.45 17.79
C THR A 130 4.05 6.55 18.19
N THR A 131 4.09 6.94 19.47
CA THR A 131 4.82 8.11 19.96
C THR A 131 6.26 7.84 20.40
N ASN A 132 6.66 6.58 20.62
CA ASN A 132 7.98 6.21 21.16
C ASN A 132 8.91 5.56 20.11
N LEU A 133 8.78 5.93 18.84
CA LEU A 133 9.62 5.36 17.77
C LEU A 133 11.06 5.92 17.73
N CYS A 134 11.29 7.05 18.40
CA CYS A 134 12.63 7.58 18.64
C CYS A 134 12.82 7.63 20.15
N GLY A 135 13.48 6.64 20.72
CA GLY A 135 13.86 6.67 22.15
C GLY A 135 14.60 7.97 22.47
N ASN A 136 14.19 8.61 23.56
CA ASN A 136 14.96 9.68 24.18
C ASN A 136 16.34 9.16 24.62
#